data_25dafc52352ab1dfa38c336a251ff6a4
#
_entry.id   25dafc52352ab1dfa38c336a251ff6a4
#
_cell.length_a   1.000
_cell.length_b   1.000
_cell.length_c   1.000
_cell.angle_alpha   90.00
_cell.angle_beta   90.00
_cell.angle_gamma   90.00
#
_symmetry.space_group_name_H-M   'P 1'
#
loop_
_entity.id
_entity.type
_entity.pdbx_description
1 polymer ?
#
loop_
_entity_poly.entity_id
_entity_poly.type
_entity_poly.pdbx_seq_one_letter_code
_entity_poly.pdbx_strand_id
1 'polypeptide(L)'
;MDSAAAAAAMPAFVALLLLSPWPLLGSAQGQFSAGGCTFDDGPGACDYHQDLYDDFEWVHVSAQEPHYLPPEMPQGSYMIVDSSDHDPGEKARLQLPTMKENDTHCIDFSYLLYSQKGLNPGTLNILVRVNKGPLANPIWNVTGFTGREWLRAELAVSTFWPNEYQVIFEAEVSGGRSGYIAIDDIQVLSYPCDKSPHFLRLGDVEVNAGQNATFQCIATGRDAVHNKLWLQRRNGEDIPVAQTKNINHRRFAASFRLQEVTKTDQDLYRCVTQSERGSGVSNFAQLIVREPPRPIAPPQLLGVGPTYLLIQLNANSIIGDGPIILKEVEYRMTSGSWTETHAVNAPTYKLWHLDPDTEYEIRVLLTRPGEGGTGLPGPPLITRTKCADEKHPEEYREENEIK
;
A
#
# COMPACT_ATOMS: atom_id res chain seq x y z
N MET A 1 -44.17 59.48 52.55
CA MET A 1 -45.44 58.81 52.27
C MET A 1 -45.06 57.44 51.80
N ASP A 2 -44.74 56.55 52.71
CA ASP A 2 -45.56 55.50 53.32
C ASP A 2 -45.99 54.49 52.28
N SER A 3 -45.65 53.28 52.36
CA SER A 3 -46.04 52.19 53.25
C SER A 3 -45.26 50.90 52.89
N ALA A 4 -44.55 50.39 53.76
CA ALA A 4 -44.75 49.24 54.62
C ALA A 4 -44.95 47.89 53.92
N ALA A 5 -43.95 47.09 54.09
CA ALA A 5 -43.81 45.67 53.71
C ALA A 5 -44.49 44.78 54.76
N ALA A 6 -44.92 43.61 54.33
CA ALA A 6 -45.22 42.51 55.24
C ALA A 6 -44.37 41.31 54.86
N ALA A 7 -43.56 40.88 55.80
CA ALA A 7 -42.80 39.65 55.72
C ALA A 7 -43.67 38.46 56.15
N ALA A 8 -43.71 37.39 55.34
CA ALA A 8 -44.31 36.12 55.75
C ALA A 8 -43.17 35.09 55.88
N ALA A 9 -42.97 34.58 57.07
CA ALA A 9 -42.07 33.53 57.41
C ALA A 9 -42.65 32.16 57.00
N MET A 10 -41.88 31.32 56.33
CA MET A 10 -42.18 29.88 56.14
C MET A 10 -41.22 29.04 56.98
N PRO A 11 -41.67 27.94 57.52
CA PRO A 11 -40.90 27.13 58.45
C PRO A 11 -39.94 26.22 57.73
N ALA A 12 -38.78 26.05 58.34
CA ALA A 12 -37.73 25.12 57.91
C ALA A 12 -38.16 23.66 58.11
N PHE A 13 -38.26 22.88 57.02
CA PHE A 13 -38.26 21.40 57.05
C PHE A 13 -36.87 20.91 57.10
N VAL A 14 -36.45 20.34 58.22
CA VAL A 14 -35.21 19.56 58.38
C VAL A 14 -35.45 18.22 57.77
N ALA A 15 -34.90 17.97 56.58
CA ALA A 15 -34.81 16.64 55.96
C ALA A 15 -33.56 15.96 56.49
N LEU A 16 -33.73 14.96 57.34
CA LEU A 16 -32.68 14.01 57.71
C LEU A 16 -32.33 13.14 56.49
N LEU A 17 -31.24 13.41 55.83
CA LEU A 17 -30.61 12.52 54.85
C LEU A 17 -29.88 11.42 55.60
N LEU A 18 -30.47 10.23 55.63
CA LEU A 18 -29.80 8.99 55.99
C LEU A 18 -28.73 8.66 54.93
N LEU A 19 -27.49 8.93 55.23
CA LEU A 19 -26.35 8.48 54.50
C LEU A 19 -26.18 6.95 54.72
N SER A 20 -26.68 6.15 53.80
CA SER A 20 -26.29 4.77 53.71
C SER A 20 -24.90 4.70 53.01
N PRO A 21 -23.90 4.02 53.55
CA PRO A 21 -22.65 3.76 52.83
C PRO A 21 -22.93 2.63 51.82
N TRP A 22 -23.08 3.03 50.55
CA TRP A 22 -22.96 2.04 49.49
C TRP A 22 -21.50 1.63 49.40
N PRO A 23 -21.19 0.33 49.41
CA PRO A 23 -19.86 -0.12 49.10
C PRO A 23 -19.59 0.18 47.62
N LEU A 24 -18.62 1.03 47.37
CA LEU A 24 -17.96 1.15 46.08
C LEU A 24 -17.20 -0.14 45.79
N LEU A 25 -17.92 -1.18 45.39
CA LEU A 25 -17.35 -2.27 44.61
C LEU A 25 -17.18 -1.76 43.19
N GLY A 26 -16.15 -0.96 43.01
CA GLY A 26 -15.58 -0.72 41.68
C GLY A 26 -14.95 -2.03 41.23
N SER A 27 -15.72 -2.90 40.60
CA SER A 27 -15.14 -3.87 39.68
C SER A 27 -14.50 -3.03 38.56
N ALA A 28 -13.19 -2.92 38.58
CA ALA A 28 -12.41 -2.60 37.42
C ALA A 28 -12.63 -3.74 36.42
N GLN A 29 -13.76 -3.72 35.72
CA GLN A 29 -13.89 -4.39 34.44
C GLN A 29 -12.91 -3.66 33.52
N GLY A 30 -11.74 -4.25 33.35
CA GLY A 30 -10.84 -3.88 32.29
C GLY A 30 -11.68 -3.93 31.02
N GLN A 31 -11.85 -2.76 30.40
CA GLN A 31 -12.52 -2.64 29.12
C GLN A 31 -11.58 -3.27 28.10
N PHE A 32 -11.71 -4.59 27.90
CA PHE A 32 -10.99 -5.30 26.86
C PHE A 32 -11.47 -4.71 25.54
N SER A 33 -10.57 -4.00 24.86
CA SER A 33 -10.82 -3.59 23.49
C SER A 33 -10.98 -4.84 22.62
N ALA A 34 -11.89 -4.80 21.64
CA ALA A 34 -12.09 -5.92 20.72
C ALA A 34 -10.75 -6.36 20.13
N GLY A 35 -10.42 -7.65 20.21
CA GLY A 35 -9.20 -8.24 19.67
C GLY A 35 -8.07 -8.48 20.69
N GLY A 36 -8.17 -8.03 21.95
CA GLY A 36 -7.20 -8.36 23.00
C GLY A 36 -7.43 -9.75 23.63
N CYS A 37 -6.39 -10.38 24.19
CA CYS A 37 -6.48 -11.68 24.85
C CYS A 37 -5.37 -11.87 25.90
N THR A 38 -5.76 -12.35 27.09
CA THR A 38 -4.86 -12.80 28.16
C THR A 38 -4.77 -14.33 28.22
N PHE A 39 -5.51 -15.04 27.37
CA PHE A 39 -5.61 -16.49 27.29
C PHE A 39 -6.06 -17.22 28.57
N ASP A 40 -6.51 -16.51 29.60
CA ASP A 40 -6.97 -17.14 30.85
C ASP A 40 -8.14 -18.10 30.62
N ASP A 41 -9.04 -17.75 29.72
CA ASP A 41 -10.20 -18.59 29.32
C ASP A 41 -9.98 -19.27 27.95
N GLY A 42 -8.74 -19.33 27.48
CA GLY A 42 -8.34 -19.90 26.20
C GLY A 42 -8.53 -18.95 24.98
N PRO A 43 -7.96 -19.32 23.82
CA PRO A 43 -7.98 -18.46 22.62
C PRO A 43 -9.37 -18.25 22.04
N GLY A 44 -10.27 -19.25 22.14
CA GLY A 44 -11.64 -19.17 21.64
C GLY A 44 -12.49 -18.11 22.35
N ALA A 45 -12.23 -17.83 23.62
CA ALA A 45 -12.91 -16.79 24.38
C ALA A 45 -12.62 -15.38 23.84
N CYS A 46 -11.49 -15.22 23.14
CA CYS A 46 -11.04 -13.98 22.51
C CYS A 46 -11.35 -13.92 21.00
N ASP A 47 -12.05 -14.91 20.46
CA ASP A 47 -12.29 -15.07 19.03
C ASP A 47 -10.99 -15.25 18.20
N TYR A 48 -9.97 -15.91 18.80
CA TYR A 48 -8.74 -16.27 18.11
C TYR A 48 -8.89 -17.66 17.49
N HIS A 49 -8.40 -17.81 16.28
CA HIS A 49 -8.55 -19.03 15.49
C HIS A 49 -7.21 -19.55 15.00
N GLN A 50 -7.07 -20.88 15.00
CA GLN A 50 -5.96 -21.55 14.32
C GLN A 50 -6.16 -21.47 12.80
N ASP A 51 -5.07 -21.39 12.03
CA ASP A 51 -5.14 -21.50 10.58
C ASP A 51 -5.38 -22.98 10.19
N LEU A 52 -6.27 -23.22 9.25
CA LEU A 52 -6.57 -24.57 8.77
C LEU A 52 -5.59 -25.09 7.69
N TYR A 53 -4.68 -24.23 7.24
CA TYR A 53 -3.78 -24.48 6.09
C TYR A 53 -2.31 -24.35 6.45
N ASP A 54 -2.00 -24.33 7.77
CA ASP A 54 -0.63 -24.43 8.26
C ASP A 54 -0.23 -25.88 8.58
N ASP A 55 0.94 -26.09 9.19
CA ASP A 55 1.48 -27.43 9.38
C ASP A 55 1.04 -28.04 10.71
N PHE A 56 0.81 -27.20 11.75
CA PHE A 56 0.40 -27.64 13.09
C PHE A 56 -0.21 -26.46 13.86
N GLU A 57 -0.65 -26.69 15.10
CA GLU A 57 -1.40 -25.71 15.89
C GLU A 57 -0.62 -25.18 17.09
N TRP A 58 -0.90 -23.95 17.46
CA TRP A 58 -0.53 -23.41 18.76
C TRP A 58 -1.28 -24.12 19.88
N VAL A 59 -0.57 -24.41 20.97
CA VAL A 59 -1.13 -25.09 22.15
C VAL A 59 -1.44 -24.07 23.25
N HIS A 60 -2.62 -24.16 23.84
CA HIS A 60 -2.99 -23.33 24.99
C HIS A 60 -2.45 -23.96 26.28
N VAL A 61 -1.65 -23.17 27.02
CA VAL A 61 -1.27 -23.49 28.39
C VAL A 61 -2.25 -22.80 29.32
N SER A 62 -2.85 -23.57 30.21
CA SER A 62 -3.75 -23.06 31.25
C SER A 62 -3.07 -23.06 32.61
N ALA A 63 -3.20 -21.98 33.36
CA ALA A 63 -2.71 -21.92 34.75
C ALA A 63 -3.37 -22.95 35.69
N GLN A 64 -4.52 -23.48 35.27
CA GLN A 64 -5.31 -24.45 36.08
C GLN A 64 -5.00 -25.92 35.75
N GLU A 65 -4.31 -26.18 34.65
CA GLU A 65 -3.98 -27.53 34.20
C GLU A 65 -2.47 -27.77 34.28
N PRO A 66 -2.02 -28.91 34.83
CA PRO A 66 -0.60 -29.24 34.87
C PRO A 66 -0.07 -29.55 33.45
N HIS A 67 0.88 -28.76 32.98
CA HIS A 67 1.63 -28.99 31.76
C HIS A 67 3.03 -29.51 32.06
N TYR A 68 3.54 -30.43 31.24
CA TYR A 68 4.92 -30.94 31.33
C TYR A 68 5.91 -29.97 30.72
N LEU A 69 5.84 -28.70 31.15
CA LEU A 69 6.78 -27.67 30.74
C LEU A 69 8.00 -27.62 31.68
N PRO A 70 9.16 -27.16 31.18
CA PRO A 70 10.32 -26.90 32.02
C PRO A 70 9.98 -25.93 33.16
N PRO A 71 10.57 -26.13 34.37
CA PRO A 71 10.28 -25.28 35.54
C PRO A 71 10.62 -23.81 35.31
N GLU A 72 11.49 -23.52 34.33
CA GLU A 72 11.91 -22.18 33.96
C GLU A 72 10.91 -21.44 33.07
N MET A 73 9.90 -22.14 32.55
CA MET A 73 8.85 -21.49 31.78
C MET A 73 7.93 -20.69 32.71
N PRO A 74 7.44 -19.53 32.24
CA PRO A 74 6.57 -18.67 33.03
C PRO A 74 5.31 -19.40 33.51
N GLN A 75 4.85 -19.01 34.71
CA GLN A 75 3.56 -19.43 35.23
C GLN A 75 2.45 -18.58 34.61
N GLY A 76 1.28 -19.16 34.38
CA GLY A 76 0.13 -18.43 33.85
C GLY A 76 -0.52 -19.16 32.67
N SER A 77 -1.42 -18.45 32.01
CA SER A 77 -2.10 -18.93 30.79
C SER A 77 -1.53 -18.21 29.59
N TYR A 78 -1.16 -18.93 28.55
CA TYR A 78 -0.59 -18.36 27.31
C TYR A 78 -0.66 -19.36 26.15
N MET A 79 -0.34 -18.93 24.96
CA MET A 79 -0.18 -19.81 23.78
C MET A 79 1.29 -20.17 23.58
N ILE A 80 1.55 -21.44 23.24
CA ILE A 80 2.90 -21.97 23.07
C ILE A 80 3.02 -22.90 21.86
N VAL A 81 4.21 -22.93 21.28
CA VAL A 81 4.65 -23.92 20.30
C VAL A 81 5.88 -24.61 20.85
N ASP A 82 5.87 -25.96 20.85
CA ASP A 82 7.04 -26.78 21.12
C ASP A 82 7.73 -27.15 19.80
N SER A 83 8.98 -26.73 19.64
CA SER A 83 9.73 -27.00 18.41
C SER A 83 10.30 -28.41 18.31
N SER A 84 10.21 -29.23 19.39
CA SER A 84 10.86 -30.53 19.46
C SER A 84 10.18 -31.62 18.62
N ASP A 85 8.89 -31.48 18.40
CA ASP A 85 8.05 -32.50 17.75
C ASP A 85 7.78 -32.20 16.26
N HIS A 86 8.46 -31.18 15.72
CA HIS A 86 8.21 -30.67 14.37
C HIS A 86 9.47 -30.60 13.53
N ASP A 87 9.30 -30.68 12.20
CA ASP A 87 10.39 -30.55 11.24
C ASP A 87 10.81 -29.08 11.03
N PRO A 88 12.09 -28.83 10.67
CA PRO A 88 12.57 -27.46 10.42
C PRO A 88 11.75 -26.75 9.34
N GLY A 89 11.26 -25.54 9.65
CA GLY A 89 10.50 -24.72 8.75
C GLY A 89 8.99 -24.95 8.78
N GLU A 90 8.48 -25.93 9.54
CA GLU A 90 7.05 -26.07 9.78
C GLU A 90 6.50 -24.88 10.56
N LYS A 91 5.24 -24.51 10.28
CA LYS A 91 4.62 -23.28 10.73
C LYS A 91 3.28 -23.54 11.43
N ALA A 92 3.07 -22.80 12.52
CA ALA A 92 1.79 -22.70 13.20
C ALA A 92 1.31 -21.25 13.20
N ARG A 93 0.05 -21.00 12.84
CA ARG A 93 -0.53 -19.66 12.71
C ARG A 93 -1.75 -19.49 13.61
N LEU A 94 -1.70 -18.47 14.46
CA LEU A 94 -2.83 -18.03 15.27
C LEU A 94 -3.34 -16.69 14.73
N GLN A 95 -4.61 -16.65 14.37
CA GLN A 95 -5.26 -15.51 13.75
C GLN A 95 -6.09 -14.75 14.77
N LEU A 96 -5.88 -13.44 14.86
CA LEU A 96 -6.72 -12.54 15.64
C LEU A 96 -8.04 -12.29 14.91
N PRO A 97 -9.07 -11.78 15.62
CA PRO A 97 -10.29 -11.34 14.95
C PRO A 97 -10.03 -10.27 13.92
N THR A 98 -10.87 -10.22 12.89
CA THR A 98 -10.80 -9.17 11.87
C THR A 98 -11.18 -7.83 12.47
N MET A 99 -10.32 -6.83 12.32
CA MET A 99 -10.51 -5.47 12.81
C MET A 99 -10.92 -4.52 11.68
N LYS A 100 -11.94 -3.68 11.95
CA LYS A 100 -12.55 -2.74 11.00
C LYS A 100 -12.49 -1.35 11.60
N GLU A 101 -11.40 -0.65 11.37
CA GLU A 101 -11.18 0.62 12.01
C GLU A 101 -10.79 1.71 11.02
N ASN A 102 -11.16 2.96 11.35
CA ASN A 102 -10.83 4.12 10.55
C ASN A 102 -9.49 4.74 10.92
N ASP A 103 -8.94 4.29 12.05
CA ASP A 103 -7.78 4.90 12.67
C ASP A 103 -6.62 3.92 12.81
N THR A 104 -5.51 4.46 13.22
CA THR A 104 -4.30 3.72 13.54
C THR A 104 -4.46 3.04 14.90
N HIS A 105 -4.24 1.73 14.95
CA HIS A 105 -4.21 0.97 16.21
C HIS A 105 -2.81 0.67 16.66
N CYS A 106 -2.63 0.59 17.98
CA CYS A 106 -1.47 0.01 18.61
C CYS A 106 -1.85 -1.35 19.20
N ILE A 107 -1.13 -2.38 18.80
CA ILE A 107 -1.26 -3.72 19.35
C ILE A 107 0.00 -4.01 20.13
N ASP A 108 -0.13 -4.18 21.44
CA ASP A 108 0.97 -4.53 22.35
C ASP A 108 0.84 -6.02 22.69
N PHE A 109 1.95 -6.74 22.75
CA PHE A 109 1.95 -8.17 23.07
C PHE A 109 3.23 -8.59 23.77
N SER A 110 3.14 -9.65 24.57
CA SER A 110 4.28 -10.31 25.20
C SER A 110 4.71 -11.53 24.40
N TYR A 111 6.01 -11.77 24.31
CA TYR A 111 6.57 -12.93 23.65
C TYR A 111 7.80 -13.48 24.37
N LEU A 112 8.06 -14.77 24.16
CA LEU A 112 9.21 -15.47 24.73
C LEU A 112 9.64 -16.58 23.76
N LEU A 113 10.92 -16.59 23.38
CA LEU A 113 11.56 -17.69 22.69
C LEU A 113 12.58 -18.32 23.62
N TYR A 114 12.26 -19.51 24.14
CA TYR A 114 13.01 -20.19 25.19
C TYR A 114 13.61 -21.52 24.73
N SER A 115 14.79 -21.83 25.25
CA SER A 115 15.41 -23.15 25.11
C SER A 115 16.32 -23.41 26.33
N GLN A 116 16.27 -24.60 26.89
CA GLN A 116 17.09 -24.98 28.06
C GLN A 116 18.60 -24.77 27.86
N LYS A 117 19.06 -24.90 26.63
CA LYS A 117 20.49 -24.78 26.27
C LYS A 117 20.84 -23.46 25.57
N GLY A 118 19.91 -22.49 25.52
CA GLY A 118 20.10 -21.26 24.78
C GLY A 118 20.18 -21.47 23.25
N LEU A 119 19.63 -22.56 22.75
CA LEU A 119 19.60 -22.87 21.32
C LEU A 119 18.43 -22.12 20.67
N ASN A 120 18.46 -22.03 19.36
CA ASN A 120 17.40 -21.39 18.59
C ASN A 120 16.15 -22.30 18.53
N PRO A 121 14.99 -21.92 19.11
CA PRO A 121 13.75 -22.67 19.00
C PRO A 121 13.02 -22.44 17.66
N GLY A 122 13.35 -21.35 16.98
CA GLY A 122 12.69 -20.93 15.75
C GLY A 122 12.52 -19.42 15.67
N THR A 123 11.53 -19.01 14.90
CA THR A 123 11.20 -17.61 14.62
C THR A 123 9.75 -17.34 14.94
N LEU A 124 9.48 -16.24 15.63
CA LEU A 124 8.14 -15.67 15.73
C LEU A 124 7.99 -14.59 14.64
N ASN A 125 7.08 -14.80 13.71
CA ASN A 125 6.72 -13.87 12.66
C ASN A 125 5.37 -13.22 12.96
N ILE A 126 5.24 -11.93 12.66
CA ILE A 126 3.97 -11.21 12.68
C ILE A 126 3.61 -10.83 11.25
N LEU A 127 2.40 -11.25 10.83
CA LEU A 127 1.86 -10.93 9.52
C LEU A 127 0.60 -10.08 9.69
N VAL A 128 0.36 -9.17 8.75
CA VAL A 128 -0.87 -8.37 8.67
C VAL A 128 -1.50 -8.57 7.31
N ARG A 129 -2.64 -9.25 7.30
CA ARG A 129 -3.46 -9.48 6.11
C ARG A 129 -4.53 -8.41 6.00
N VAL A 130 -4.73 -7.87 4.80
CA VAL A 130 -5.73 -6.83 4.53
C VAL A 130 -6.82 -7.37 3.60
N ASN A 131 -8.09 -7.10 3.91
CA ASN A 131 -9.26 -7.45 3.09
C ASN A 131 -9.32 -8.94 2.71
N LYS A 132 -8.94 -9.85 3.61
CA LYS A 132 -8.85 -11.29 3.35
C LYS A 132 -7.98 -11.66 2.13
N GLY A 133 -7.08 -10.75 1.76
CA GLY A 133 -6.12 -10.97 0.67
C GLY A 133 -5.04 -12.00 1.03
N PRO A 134 -4.06 -12.21 0.17
CA PRO A 134 -2.95 -13.13 0.44
C PRO A 134 -2.12 -12.64 1.63
N LEU A 135 -1.46 -13.58 2.30
CA LEU A 135 -0.43 -13.25 3.28
C LEU A 135 0.76 -12.64 2.53
N ALA A 136 1.15 -11.43 2.92
CA ALA A 136 2.41 -10.84 2.51
C ALA A 136 3.54 -11.35 3.43
N ASN A 137 4.77 -10.91 3.17
CA ASN A 137 5.89 -11.21 4.05
C ASN A 137 5.65 -10.66 5.47
N PRO A 138 6.28 -11.22 6.52
CA PRO A 138 6.18 -10.70 7.86
C PRO A 138 6.56 -9.21 7.94
N ILE A 139 5.83 -8.47 8.78
CA ILE A 139 6.15 -7.06 9.08
C ILE A 139 7.12 -6.93 10.26
N TRP A 140 7.23 -7.97 11.06
CA TRP A 140 8.12 -8.08 12.20
C TRP A 140 8.50 -9.52 12.46
N ASN A 141 9.70 -9.76 12.92
CA ASN A 141 10.13 -11.07 13.36
C ASN A 141 11.19 -11.01 14.46
N VAL A 142 11.28 -12.07 15.22
CA VAL A 142 12.36 -12.33 16.17
C VAL A 142 12.76 -13.80 16.05
N THR A 143 14.06 -14.03 16.02
CA THR A 143 14.65 -15.38 15.87
C THR A 143 15.62 -15.68 16.97
N GLY A 144 15.60 -16.92 17.43
CA GLY A 144 16.56 -17.41 18.41
C GLY A 144 16.12 -17.24 19.86
N PHE A 145 17.00 -17.63 20.77
CA PHE A 145 16.75 -17.55 22.21
C PHE A 145 16.70 -16.09 22.69
N THR A 146 15.58 -15.68 23.29
CA THR A 146 15.37 -14.31 23.78
C THR A 146 15.58 -14.16 25.29
N GLY A 147 15.77 -15.23 26.01
CA GLY A 147 15.95 -15.20 27.47
C GLY A 147 14.95 -16.11 28.21
N ARG A 148 14.70 -15.77 29.47
CA ARG A 148 13.78 -16.50 30.36
C ARG A 148 12.58 -15.66 30.80
N GLU A 149 12.57 -14.39 30.40
CA GLU A 149 11.53 -13.44 30.79
C GLU A 149 10.73 -13.00 29.56
N TRP A 150 9.46 -12.66 29.79
CA TRP A 150 8.61 -12.08 28.78
C TRP A 150 9.18 -10.76 28.27
N LEU A 151 9.33 -10.63 26.97
CA LEU A 151 9.60 -9.38 26.27
C LEU A 151 8.31 -8.81 25.69
N ARG A 152 8.29 -7.51 25.45
CA ARG A 152 7.13 -6.84 24.86
C ARG A 152 7.51 -6.14 23.56
N ALA A 153 6.57 -6.20 22.59
CA ALA A 153 6.67 -5.49 21.33
C ALA A 153 5.34 -4.82 20.97
N GLU A 154 5.40 -3.80 20.15
CA GLU A 154 4.26 -3.02 19.68
C GLU A 154 4.12 -3.10 18.16
N LEU A 155 2.89 -3.15 17.68
CA LEU A 155 2.56 -3.08 16.25
C LEU A 155 1.70 -1.84 16.01
N ALA A 156 2.23 -0.88 15.26
CA ALA A 156 1.51 0.30 14.82
C ALA A 156 0.89 0.02 13.44
N VAL A 157 -0.38 -0.37 13.42
CA VAL A 157 -1.09 -0.70 12.17
C VAL A 157 -1.90 0.49 11.71
N SER A 158 -1.57 1.03 10.54
CA SER A 158 -2.28 2.13 9.88
C SER A 158 -3.20 1.56 8.82
N THR A 159 -4.48 1.39 9.16
CA THR A 159 -5.52 0.92 8.23
C THR A 159 -6.64 1.95 8.20
N PHE A 160 -7.15 2.22 6.99
CA PHE A 160 -8.13 3.27 6.75
C PHE A 160 -9.40 2.66 6.14
N TRP A 161 -10.56 3.17 6.62
CA TRP A 161 -11.85 2.79 6.05
C TRP A 161 -11.84 2.91 4.50
N PRO A 162 -12.41 1.99 3.73
CA PRO A 162 -13.24 0.84 4.12
C PRO A 162 -12.48 -0.47 4.35
N ASN A 163 -11.15 -0.44 4.47
CA ASN A 163 -10.35 -1.64 4.60
C ASN A 163 -10.46 -2.25 5.99
N GLU A 164 -10.39 -3.57 6.04
CA GLU A 164 -10.27 -4.37 7.26
C GLU A 164 -8.94 -5.11 7.27
N TYR A 165 -8.44 -5.46 8.45
CA TYR A 165 -7.19 -6.18 8.58
C TYR A 165 -7.25 -7.25 9.66
N GLN A 166 -6.34 -8.19 9.59
CA GLN A 166 -6.16 -9.27 10.54
C GLN A 166 -4.69 -9.45 10.84
N VAL A 167 -4.36 -9.53 12.12
CA VAL A 167 -3.00 -9.83 12.59
C VAL A 167 -2.87 -11.34 12.78
N ILE A 168 -1.74 -11.90 12.40
CA ILE A 168 -1.45 -13.33 12.46
C ILE A 168 -0.11 -13.51 13.15
N PHE A 169 -0.09 -14.30 14.22
CA PHE A 169 1.12 -14.77 14.89
C PHE A 169 1.52 -16.11 14.29
N GLU A 170 2.66 -16.14 13.61
CA GLU A 170 3.22 -17.34 13.00
C GLU A 170 4.48 -17.77 13.74
N ALA A 171 4.47 -18.99 14.26
CA ALA A 171 5.69 -19.63 14.74
C ALA A 171 6.25 -20.51 13.62
N GLU A 172 7.52 -20.29 13.26
CA GLU A 172 8.28 -21.16 12.36
C GLU A 172 9.36 -21.85 13.16
N VAL A 173 9.29 -23.18 13.28
CA VAL A 173 10.20 -23.94 14.14
C VAL A 173 11.53 -24.23 13.46
N SER A 174 12.60 -24.29 14.27
CA SER A 174 13.94 -24.65 13.78
C SER A 174 14.19 -26.16 13.70
N GLY A 175 13.25 -26.95 14.23
CA GLY A 175 13.23 -28.42 14.23
C GLY A 175 14.25 -29.12 15.13
N GLY A 176 13.86 -30.29 15.64
CA GLY A 176 14.75 -31.27 16.24
C GLY A 176 15.42 -30.89 17.58
N ARG A 177 14.99 -29.81 18.24
CA ARG A 177 15.61 -29.36 19.50
C ARG A 177 14.58 -28.79 20.45
N SER A 178 14.69 -29.15 21.74
CA SER A 178 13.81 -28.66 22.78
C SER A 178 13.87 -27.14 22.89
N GLY A 179 12.79 -26.50 22.53
CA GLY A 179 12.62 -25.06 22.65
C GLY A 179 11.18 -24.68 22.41
N TYR A 180 10.82 -23.50 22.89
CA TYR A 180 9.44 -23.03 22.92
C TYR A 180 9.34 -21.62 22.36
N ILE A 181 8.27 -21.36 21.60
CA ILE A 181 7.85 -20.04 21.17
C ILE A 181 6.52 -19.76 21.86
N ALA A 182 6.44 -18.71 22.66
CA ALA A 182 5.25 -18.38 23.44
C ALA A 182 4.83 -16.93 23.24
N ILE A 183 3.50 -16.70 23.29
CA ILE A 183 2.89 -15.36 23.24
C ILE A 183 1.82 -15.23 24.31
N ASP A 184 1.65 -14.00 24.84
CA ASP A 184 0.69 -13.69 25.88
C ASP A 184 0.32 -12.20 25.89
N ASP A 185 -0.70 -11.87 26.68
CA ASP A 185 -1.11 -10.51 27.03
C ASP A 185 -1.21 -9.59 25.79
N ILE A 186 -1.97 -10.02 24.80
CA ILE A 186 -2.20 -9.23 23.59
C ILE A 186 -3.25 -8.17 23.89
N GLN A 187 -2.90 -6.90 23.65
CA GLN A 187 -3.76 -5.75 23.91
C GLN A 187 -3.92 -4.93 22.64
N VAL A 188 -5.16 -4.57 22.30
CA VAL A 188 -5.47 -3.62 21.23
C VAL A 188 -5.79 -2.28 21.89
N LEU A 189 -4.95 -1.29 21.67
CA LEU A 189 -4.99 0.00 22.34
C LEU A 189 -5.65 1.05 21.46
N SER A 190 -6.49 1.91 22.05
CA SER A 190 -7.17 3.02 21.37
C SER A 190 -6.29 4.28 21.19
N TYR A 191 -5.04 4.21 21.58
CA TYR A 191 -4.07 5.29 21.47
C TYR A 191 -2.83 4.84 20.70
N PRO A 192 -2.05 5.79 20.14
CA PRO A 192 -0.86 5.46 19.35
C PRO A 192 0.20 4.71 20.15
N CYS A 193 0.96 3.86 19.46
CA CYS A 193 2.15 3.22 20.02
C CYS A 193 3.20 4.25 20.45
N ASP A 194 3.93 3.93 21.51
CA ASP A 194 5.02 4.77 22.02
C ASP A 194 6.36 4.51 21.31
N LYS A 195 6.60 3.27 20.91
CA LYS A 195 7.91 2.80 20.41
C LYS A 195 7.92 2.50 18.92
N SER A 196 6.75 2.29 18.32
CA SER A 196 6.60 2.01 16.90
C SER A 196 5.97 3.19 16.17
N PRO A 197 6.50 3.61 15.01
CA PRO A 197 5.98 4.76 14.29
C PRO A 197 4.66 4.43 13.59
N HIS A 198 3.74 5.40 13.57
CA HIS A 198 2.52 5.35 12.80
C HIS A 198 2.70 6.06 11.48
N PHE A 199 2.29 5.40 10.39
CA PHE A 199 2.33 5.99 9.06
C PHE A 199 1.08 6.83 8.78
N LEU A 200 1.26 7.94 8.07
CA LEU A 200 0.18 8.62 7.39
C LEU A 200 -0.29 7.78 6.20
N ARG A 201 -1.48 8.10 5.68
CA ARG A 201 -2.03 7.38 4.53
C ARG A 201 -1.08 7.45 3.34
N LEU A 202 -0.68 6.30 2.84
CA LEU A 202 0.08 6.16 1.62
C LEU A 202 -0.86 6.29 0.41
N GLY A 203 -0.53 7.19 -0.52
CA GLY A 203 -1.30 7.41 -1.74
C GLY A 203 -0.87 6.50 -2.88
N ASP A 204 -1.81 6.24 -3.80
CA ASP A 204 -1.54 5.52 -5.03
C ASP A 204 -0.56 6.31 -5.92
N VAL A 205 0.21 5.59 -6.72
CA VAL A 205 1.18 6.15 -7.67
C VAL A 205 0.81 5.70 -9.08
N GLU A 206 0.62 6.65 -9.99
CA GLU A 206 0.39 6.38 -11.40
C GLU A 206 1.54 6.95 -12.24
N VAL A 207 2.14 6.13 -13.08
CA VAL A 207 3.23 6.50 -13.99
C VAL A 207 3.08 5.80 -15.34
N ASN A 208 3.74 6.33 -16.36
CA ASN A 208 3.85 5.66 -17.65
C ASN A 208 4.95 4.59 -17.63
N ALA A 209 4.77 3.53 -18.41
CA ALA A 209 5.74 2.46 -18.54
C ALA A 209 7.12 3.00 -18.95
N GLY A 210 8.18 2.45 -18.36
CA GLY A 210 9.56 2.90 -18.55
C GLY A 210 9.97 4.09 -17.68
N GLN A 211 9.05 4.70 -16.93
CA GLN A 211 9.36 5.78 -15.98
C GLN A 211 9.65 5.25 -14.59
N ASN A 212 10.19 6.11 -13.73
CA ASN A 212 10.42 5.76 -12.34
C ASN A 212 9.19 6.08 -11.50
N ALA A 213 8.83 5.16 -10.60
CA ALA A 213 7.78 5.37 -9.62
C ALA A 213 8.39 5.62 -8.24
N THR A 214 7.86 6.59 -7.49
CA THR A 214 8.33 6.90 -6.14
C THR A 214 7.17 6.87 -5.17
N PHE A 215 7.27 6.00 -4.16
CA PHE A 215 6.40 6.01 -3.00
C PHE A 215 7.05 6.82 -1.89
N GLN A 216 6.28 7.70 -1.26
CA GLN A 216 6.74 8.51 -0.15
C GLN A 216 5.95 8.18 1.10
N CYS A 217 6.61 7.54 2.05
CA CYS A 217 6.06 7.16 3.33
C CYS A 217 6.35 8.23 4.37
N ILE A 218 5.32 8.73 5.04
CA ILE A 218 5.47 9.71 6.12
C ILE A 218 5.02 9.03 7.42
N ALA A 219 5.88 9.06 8.43
CA ALA A 219 5.62 8.43 9.71
C ALA A 219 5.88 9.38 10.88
N THR A 220 5.26 9.07 12.02
CA THR A 220 5.54 9.74 13.30
C THR A 220 6.91 9.36 13.83
N GLY A 221 7.50 10.24 14.65
CA GLY A 221 8.81 10.01 15.25
C GLY A 221 9.95 10.58 14.42
N ARG A 222 11.17 10.23 14.79
CA ARG A 222 12.39 10.57 14.05
C ARG A 222 12.86 9.36 13.29
N ASP A 223 13.54 9.61 12.17
CA ASP A 223 14.32 8.58 11.49
C ASP A 223 15.32 7.98 12.50
N ALA A 224 15.04 6.76 12.93
CA ALA A 224 15.91 6.05 13.85
C ALA A 224 16.91 5.23 13.03
N VAL A 225 18.19 5.55 13.18
CA VAL A 225 19.33 4.93 12.45
C VAL A 225 19.35 3.39 12.58
N HIS A 226 18.61 2.80 13.52
CA HIS A 226 18.60 1.37 13.81
C HIS A 226 17.31 0.64 13.42
N ASN A 227 16.30 1.33 12.88
CA ASN A 227 15.09 0.70 12.42
C ASN A 227 15.28 0.23 10.98
N LYS A 228 14.97 -1.04 10.72
CA LYS A 228 14.82 -1.52 9.35
C LYS A 228 13.59 -0.83 8.75
N LEU A 229 13.73 -0.36 7.51
CA LEU A 229 12.68 0.34 6.79
C LEU A 229 12.66 -0.14 5.35
N TRP A 230 11.51 -0.60 4.86
CA TRP A 230 11.36 -1.07 3.49
C TRP A 230 9.95 -0.83 2.96
N LEU A 231 9.80 -0.89 1.65
CA LEU A 231 8.53 -0.94 0.98
C LEU A 231 8.21 -2.41 0.67
N GLN A 232 7.11 -2.90 1.22
CA GLN A 232 6.69 -4.28 1.04
C GLN A 232 5.73 -4.38 -0.13
N ARG A 233 6.09 -5.19 -1.13
CA ARG A 233 5.21 -5.59 -2.21
C ARG A 233 4.32 -6.74 -1.76
N ARG A 234 3.02 -6.70 -2.07
CA ARG A 234 2.09 -7.75 -1.64
C ARG A 234 2.48 -9.14 -2.13
N ASN A 235 2.93 -9.26 -3.38
CA ASN A 235 3.28 -10.53 -4.02
C ASN A 235 4.71 -10.51 -4.60
N GLY A 236 5.70 -10.08 -3.84
CA GLY A 236 7.06 -10.01 -4.36
C GLY A 236 8.11 -9.65 -3.32
N GLU A 237 9.29 -9.32 -3.80
CA GLU A 237 10.43 -8.93 -2.96
C GLU A 237 10.23 -7.55 -2.33
N ASP A 238 10.80 -7.36 -1.15
CA ASP A 238 10.82 -6.09 -0.44
C ASP A 238 11.79 -5.11 -1.09
N ILE A 239 11.39 -3.85 -1.16
CA ILE A 239 12.16 -2.78 -1.79
C ILE A 239 12.84 -1.95 -0.70
N PRO A 240 14.17 -1.82 -0.73
CA PRO A 240 14.89 -1.05 0.27
C PRO A 240 14.62 0.45 0.14
N VAL A 241 14.80 1.18 1.24
CA VAL A 241 14.69 2.64 1.26
C VAL A 241 15.78 3.28 0.39
N ALA A 242 15.37 4.23 -0.45
CA ALA A 242 16.29 5.03 -1.25
C ALA A 242 16.83 6.24 -0.50
N GLN A 243 15.96 6.91 0.27
CA GLN A 243 16.30 8.11 1.03
C GLN A 243 15.35 8.30 2.20
N THR A 244 15.90 8.76 3.34
CA THR A 244 15.12 9.22 4.49
C THR A 244 15.41 10.69 4.79
N LYS A 245 14.42 11.39 5.33
CA LYS A 245 14.54 12.79 5.73
C LYS A 245 13.65 13.08 6.93
N ASN A 246 14.21 13.71 7.95
CA ASN A 246 13.41 14.27 9.04
C ASN A 246 12.68 15.53 8.56
N ILE A 247 11.36 15.53 8.62
CA ILE A 247 10.53 16.69 8.29
C ILE A 247 10.57 17.68 9.46
N ASN A 248 10.41 17.15 10.67
CA ASN A 248 10.54 17.87 11.94
C ASN A 248 10.87 16.89 13.08
N HIS A 249 10.84 17.36 14.35
CA HIS A 249 11.15 16.53 15.51
C HIS A 249 10.12 15.40 15.78
N ARG A 250 8.98 15.39 15.09
CA ARG A 250 7.87 14.44 15.28
C ARG A 250 7.55 13.60 14.06
N ARG A 251 8.14 13.90 12.89
CA ARG A 251 7.85 13.21 11.63
C ARG A 251 9.08 13.05 10.76
N PHE A 252 9.17 11.93 10.09
CA PHE A 252 10.13 11.69 9.04
C PHE A 252 9.44 11.18 7.76
N ALA A 253 10.10 11.35 6.62
CA ALA A 253 9.69 10.81 5.34
C ALA A 253 10.73 9.81 4.83
N ALA A 254 10.26 8.73 4.24
CA ALA A 254 11.07 7.74 3.55
C ALA A 254 10.61 7.62 2.09
N SER A 255 11.54 7.74 1.15
CA SER A 255 11.27 7.61 -0.27
C SER A 255 11.76 6.26 -0.78
N PHE A 256 10.91 5.59 -1.55
CA PHE A 256 11.18 4.32 -2.20
C PHE A 256 11.03 4.49 -3.71
N ARG A 257 12.07 4.20 -4.47
CA ARG A 257 12.09 4.41 -5.91
C ARG A 257 12.18 3.08 -6.65
N LEU A 258 11.18 2.82 -7.49
CA LEU A 258 11.20 1.75 -8.48
C LEU A 258 11.65 2.36 -9.81
N GLN A 259 12.61 1.72 -10.46
CA GLN A 259 13.18 2.22 -11.72
C GLN A 259 12.51 1.56 -12.91
N GLU A 260 12.29 2.34 -13.98
CA GLU A 260 11.84 1.84 -15.30
C GLU A 260 10.67 0.84 -15.21
N VAL A 261 9.63 1.22 -14.47
CA VAL A 261 8.53 0.31 -14.16
C VAL A 261 7.77 -0.15 -15.38
N THR A 262 7.29 -1.38 -15.31
CA THR A 262 6.48 -2.04 -16.35
C THR A 262 5.15 -2.52 -15.77
N LYS A 263 4.26 -3.04 -16.61
CA LYS A 263 2.98 -3.65 -16.16
C LYS A 263 3.17 -4.77 -15.12
N THR A 264 4.30 -5.46 -15.13
CA THR A 264 4.59 -6.52 -14.16
C THR A 264 4.87 -6.01 -12.75
N ASP A 265 5.18 -4.72 -12.62
CA ASP A 265 5.39 -4.06 -11.32
C ASP A 265 4.09 -3.59 -10.67
N GLN A 266 2.96 -3.59 -11.41
CA GLN A 266 1.65 -3.27 -10.84
C GLN A 266 1.30 -4.25 -9.72
N ASP A 267 1.19 -3.69 -8.52
CA ASP A 267 0.79 -4.42 -7.32
C ASP A 267 0.37 -3.41 -6.24
N LEU A 268 0.05 -3.93 -5.07
CA LEU A 268 -0.11 -3.16 -3.85
C LEU A 268 1.20 -3.12 -3.08
N TYR A 269 1.55 -1.94 -2.58
CA TYR A 269 2.77 -1.66 -1.83
C TYR A 269 2.44 -0.97 -0.52
N ARG A 270 3.15 -1.30 0.54
CA ARG A 270 3.04 -0.63 1.84
C ARG A 270 4.39 -0.42 2.49
N CYS A 271 4.47 0.59 3.36
CA CYS A 271 5.67 0.90 4.13
C CYS A 271 5.70 0.06 5.40
N VAL A 272 6.87 -0.45 5.76
CA VAL A 272 7.09 -1.21 6.97
C VAL A 272 8.36 -0.71 7.68
N THR A 273 8.26 -0.55 9.00
CA THR A 273 9.43 -0.35 9.87
C THR A 273 9.54 -1.51 10.82
N GLN A 274 10.76 -1.91 11.16
CA GLN A 274 11.00 -2.92 12.18
C GLN A 274 12.13 -2.48 13.13
N SER A 275 11.90 -2.68 14.42
CA SER A 275 12.89 -2.58 15.49
C SER A 275 12.76 -3.78 16.43
N GLU A 276 13.65 -3.89 17.41
CA GLU A 276 13.52 -4.90 18.47
C GLU A 276 12.25 -4.73 19.31
N ARG A 277 11.67 -3.52 19.32
CA ARG A 277 10.50 -3.16 20.13
C ARG A 277 9.19 -3.19 19.37
N GLY A 278 9.21 -3.53 18.10
CA GLY A 278 8.00 -3.65 17.31
C GLY A 278 8.13 -3.21 15.86
N SER A 279 6.99 -2.98 15.23
CA SER A 279 6.85 -2.63 13.81
C SER A 279 5.77 -1.59 13.60
N GLY A 280 5.98 -0.74 12.60
CA GLY A 280 4.94 0.11 12.03
C GLY A 280 4.65 -0.34 10.59
N VAL A 281 3.38 -0.36 10.21
CA VAL A 281 2.94 -0.74 8.86
C VAL A 281 1.89 0.24 8.35
N SER A 282 2.05 0.71 7.10
CA SER A 282 1.07 1.58 6.43
C SER A 282 -0.05 0.78 5.77
N ASN A 283 -1.06 1.50 5.26
CA ASN A 283 -2.01 0.93 4.30
C ASN A 283 -1.29 0.52 3.01
N PHE A 284 -1.91 -0.40 2.26
CA PHE A 284 -1.52 -0.67 0.89
C PHE A 284 -1.93 0.48 -0.04
N ALA A 285 -1.01 0.87 -0.92
CA ALA A 285 -1.24 1.78 -2.04
C ALA A 285 -0.95 1.06 -3.36
N GLN A 286 -1.65 1.47 -4.41
CA GLN A 286 -1.56 0.84 -5.72
C GLN A 286 -0.50 1.53 -6.58
N LEU A 287 0.34 0.75 -7.24
CA LEU A 287 1.13 1.22 -8.38
C LEU A 287 0.34 0.94 -9.66
N ILE A 288 0.05 2.00 -10.41
CA ILE A 288 -0.67 1.95 -11.68
C ILE A 288 0.32 2.31 -12.78
N VAL A 289 0.59 1.39 -13.70
CA VAL A 289 1.49 1.60 -14.84
C VAL A 289 0.67 1.69 -16.10
N ARG A 290 0.79 2.83 -16.80
CA ARG A 290 0.07 3.10 -18.05
C ARG A 290 0.97 2.90 -19.24
N GLU A 291 0.45 2.21 -20.26
CA GLU A 291 1.14 2.06 -21.53
C GLU A 291 0.85 3.28 -22.42
N PRO A 292 1.88 3.99 -22.92
CA PRO A 292 1.68 5.10 -23.84
C PRO A 292 0.92 4.65 -25.10
N PRO A 293 -0.06 5.44 -25.60
CA PRO A 293 -0.92 5.04 -26.70
C PRO A 293 -0.22 5.14 -28.05
N ARG A 294 -0.58 4.25 -28.99
CA ARG A 294 -0.20 4.36 -30.39
C ARG A 294 -1.35 3.96 -31.31
N PRO A 295 -1.48 4.56 -32.53
CA PRO A 295 -2.47 4.11 -33.51
C PRO A 295 -2.23 2.67 -33.96
N ILE A 296 -3.31 1.95 -34.23
CA ILE A 296 -3.27 0.58 -34.79
C ILE A 296 -3.11 0.64 -36.32
N ALA A 297 -3.75 1.63 -36.95
CA ALA A 297 -3.81 1.76 -38.41
C ALA A 297 -3.01 3.00 -38.89
N PRO A 298 -2.48 2.98 -40.13
CA PRO A 298 -1.83 4.15 -40.72
C PRO A 298 -2.85 5.27 -40.98
N PRO A 299 -2.39 6.53 -41.16
CA PRO A 299 -3.22 7.59 -41.69
C PRO A 299 -3.80 7.20 -43.05
N GLN A 300 -5.01 7.70 -43.38
CA GLN A 300 -5.63 7.48 -44.66
C GLN A 300 -5.44 8.69 -45.58
N LEU A 301 -5.03 8.47 -46.80
CA LEU A 301 -4.93 9.51 -47.82
C LEU A 301 -6.34 9.91 -48.30
N LEU A 302 -6.69 11.20 -48.15
CA LEU A 302 -7.97 11.76 -48.63
C LEU A 302 -7.81 12.58 -49.91
N GLY A 303 -6.65 13.19 -50.10
CA GLY A 303 -6.36 14.02 -51.27
C GLY A 303 -4.84 14.19 -51.50
N VAL A 304 -4.47 14.37 -52.76
CA VAL A 304 -3.09 14.53 -53.17
C VAL A 304 -2.97 15.62 -54.25
N GLY A 305 -2.04 16.53 -54.10
CA GLY A 305 -1.65 17.55 -55.07
C GLY A 305 -0.14 17.53 -55.30
N PRO A 306 0.34 18.45 -56.17
CA PRO A 306 1.80 18.56 -56.42
C PRO A 306 2.57 19.00 -55.17
N THR A 307 1.98 19.83 -54.28
CA THR A 307 2.66 20.41 -53.10
C THR A 307 1.94 20.14 -51.80
N TYR A 308 0.96 19.26 -51.79
CA TYR A 308 0.21 18.93 -50.57
C TYR A 308 -0.26 17.48 -50.52
N LEU A 309 -0.49 17.01 -49.32
CA LEU A 309 -1.17 15.74 -48.97
C LEU A 309 -2.27 16.02 -47.95
N LEU A 310 -3.50 15.59 -48.18
CA LEU A 310 -4.57 15.64 -47.20
C LEU A 310 -4.77 14.24 -46.61
N ILE A 311 -4.68 14.14 -45.32
CA ILE A 311 -4.78 12.85 -44.59
C ILE A 311 -5.85 12.87 -43.52
N GLN A 312 -6.42 11.70 -43.25
CA GLN A 312 -7.17 11.42 -42.03
C GLN A 312 -6.28 10.67 -41.05
N LEU A 313 -6.22 11.12 -39.80
CA LEU A 313 -5.26 10.61 -38.83
C LEU A 313 -5.53 9.16 -38.41
N ASN A 314 -6.81 8.72 -38.36
CA ASN A 314 -7.22 7.41 -37.84
C ASN A 314 -6.79 7.12 -36.41
N ALA A 315 -6.83 8.14 -35.54
CA ALA A 315 -6.36 8.08 -34.16
C ALA A 315 -7.41 7.51 -33.19
N ASN A 316 -8.57 7.00 -33.68
CA ASN A 316 -9.64 6.49 -32.81
C ASN A 316 -9.42 5.05 -32.34
N SER A 317 -8.64 4.26 -33.08
CA SER A 317 -8.26 2.90 -32.70
C SER A 317 -6.81 2.88 -32.24
N ILE A 318 -6.61 2.57 -30.96
CA ILE A 318 -5.29 2.64 -30.32
C ILE A 318 -4.95 1.33 -29.60
N ILE A 319 -3.65 1.09 -29.45
CA ILE A 319 -3.08 0.17 -28.46
C ILE A 319 -2.50 1.04 -27.35
N GLY A 320 -2.65 0.61 -26.08
CA GLY A 320 -2.19 1.35 -24.92
C GLY A 320 -3.33 2.06 -24.20
N ASP A 321 -2.96 2.94 -23.27
CA ASP A 321 -3.87 3.60 -22.34
C ASP A 321 -4.13 5.06 -22.73
N GLY A 322 -5.41 5.49 -22.68
CA GLY A 322 -5.79 6.93 -22.76
C GLY A 322 -5.74 7.62 -21.41
N PRO A 323 -6.20 8.88 -21.31
CA PRO A 323 -6.70 9.70 -22.43
C PRO A 323 -5.60 10.24 -23.33
N ILE A 324 -5.93 10.57 -24.58
CA ILE A 324 -5.02 11.24 -25.50
C ILE A 324 -5.17 12.75 -25.31
N ILE A 325 -4.06 13.41 -24.97
CA ILE A 325 -4.01 14.88 -24.78
C ILE A 325 -3.33 15.61 -25.93
N LEU A 326 -2.52 14.92 -26.72
CA LEU A 326 -1.83 15.48 -27.87
C LEU A 326 -1.79 14.47 -29.01
N LYS A 327 -2.07 14.93 -30.23
CA LYS A 327 -1.92 14.21 -31.49
C LYS A 327 -0.92 14.95 -32.35
N GLU A 328 0.03 14.22 -32.92
CA GLU A 328 1.06 14.79 -33.79
C GLU A 328 1.17 13.97 -35.07
N VAL A 329 1.41 14.68 -36.17
CA VAL A 329 1.75 14.08 -37.45
C VAL A 329 3.25 14.28 -37.68
N GLU A 330 3.96 13.17 -37.82
CA GLU A 330 5.36 13.12 -38.17
C GLU A 330 5.48 12.69 -39.65
N TYR A 331 6.28 13.43 -40.44
CA TYR A 331 6.50 13.08 -41.82
C TYR A 331 7.92 13.38 -42.28
N ARG A 332 8.36 12.66 -43.30
CA ARG A 332 9.65 12.86 -43.97
C ARG A 332 9.59 12.38 -45.42
N MET A 333 10.49 12.85 -46.25
CA MET A 333 10.79 12.20 -47.53
C MET A 333 11.37 10.82 -47.27
N THR A 334 10.96 9.81 -48.03
CA THR A 334 11.52 8.46 -47.89
C THR A 334 13.03 8.41 -48.19
N SER A 335 13.53 9.33 -49.03
CA SER A 335 14.94 9.52 -49.32
C SER A 335 15.66 10.50 -48.38
N GLY A 336 14.92 11.14 -47.46
CA GLY A 336 15.47 12.21 -46.58
C GLY A 336 15.93 11.66 -45.20
N SER A 337 16.78 12.46 -44.55
CA SER A 337 17.35 12.15 -43.23
C SER A 337 16.68 12.89 -42.06
N TRP A 338 15.86 13.89 -42.32
CA TRP A 338 15.19 14.69 -41.28
C TRP A 338 13.69 14.56 -41.33
N THR A 339 13.06 14.74 -40.17
CA THR A 339 11.64 14.54 -39.93
C THR A 339 11.02 15.83 -39.40
N GLU A 340 9.84 16.20 -39.90
CA GLU A 340 9.01 17.26 -39.33
C GLU A 340 7.88 16.67 -38.50
N THR A 341 7.51 17.38 -37.42
CA THR A 341 6.43 16.98 -36.52
C THR A 341 5.51 18.18 -36.27
N HIS A 342 4.21 17.97 -36.48
CA HIS A 342 3.19 19.01 -36.30
C HIS A 342 2.08 18.54 -35.38
N ALA A 343 1.73 19.36 -34.38
CA ALA A 343 0.58 19.12 -33.52
C ALA A 343 -0.75 19.34 -34.30
N VAL A 344 -1.71 18.45 -34.14
CA VAL A 344 -2.97 18.44 -34.88
C VAL A 344 -4.16 18.26 -33.94
N ASN A 345 -5.10 19.20 -33.94
CA ASN A 345 -6.33 19.15 -33.15
C ASN A 345 -7.56 18.64 -33.89
N ALA A 346 -7.42 18.35 -35.18
CA ALA A 346 -8.50 17.91 -36.04
C ALA A 346 -8.35 16.43 -36.48
N PRO A 347 -9.42 15.74 -36.88
CA PRO A 347 -9.33 14.37 -37.40
C PRO A 347 -8.63 14.27 -38.76
N THR A 348 -8.54 15.39 -39.50
CA THR A 348 -7.87 15.51 -40.79
C THR A 348 -6.75 16.57 -40.69
N TYR A 349 -5.72 16.41 -41.49
CA TYR A 349 -4.61 17.36 -41.57
C TYR A 349 -4.10 17.48 -43.00
N LYS A 350 -3.82 18.72 -43.44
CA LYS A 350 -3.21 19.02 -44.73
C LYS A 350 -1.75 19.36 -44.56
N LEU A 351 -0.89 18.50 -45.10
CA LEU A 351 0.53 18.74 -45.23
C LEU A 351 0.78 19.66 -46.44
N TRP A 352 1.43 20.78 -46.22
CA TRP A 352 1.71 21.81 -47.21
C TRP A 352 3.21 21.94 -47.51
N HIS A 353 3.54 22.67 -48.58
CA HIS A 353 4.89 22.97 -48.99
C HIS A 353 5.75 21.74 -49.26
N LEU A 354 5.13 20.70 -49.75
CA LEU A 354 5.79 19.47 -50.17
C LEU A 354 6.39 19.63 -51.56
N ASP A 355 7.43 18.84 -51.85
CA ASP A 355 8.02 18.78 -53.17
C ASP A 355 7.17 17.93 -54.11
N PRO A 356 6.99 18.37 -55.38
CA PRO A 356 6.29 17.60 -56.42
C PRO A 356 6.99 16.26 -56.72
N ASP A 357 6.23 15.26 -57.16
CA ASP A 357 6.70 13.93 -57.54
C ASP A 357 7.63 13.29 -56.49
N THR A 358 7.35 13.53 -55.22
CA THR A 358 8.21 13.11 -54.13
C THR A 358 7.44 12.16 -53.20
N GLU A 359 8.09 11.09 -52.78
CA GLU A 359 7.52 10.11 -51.88
C GLU A 359 7.75 10.49 -50.42
N TYR A 360 6.66 10.48 -49.64
CA TYR A 360 6.66 10.80 -48.19
C TYR A 360 6.18 9.63 -47.36
N GLU A 361 6.82 9.47 -46.19
CA GLU A 361 6.38 8.58 -45.12
C GLU A 361 5.73 9.44 -44.03
N ILE A 362 4.50 9.10 -43.63
CA ILE A 362 3.69 9.86 -42.67
C ILE A 362 3.24 8.92 -41.56
N ARG A 363 3.45 9.33 -40.31
CA ARG A 363 3.04 8.60 -39.11
C ARG A 363 2.30 9.50 -38.14
N VAL A 364 1.53 8.91 -37.23
CA VAL A 364 0.83 9.61 -36.16
C VAL A 364 1.41 9.18 -34.82
N LEU A 365 1.71 10.18 -33.97
CA LEU A 365 2.11 10.00 -32.58
C LEU A 365 0.95 10.46 -31.68
N LEU A 366 0.74 9.72 -30.60
CA LEU A 366 -0.26 10.02 -29.58
C LEU A 366 0.40 10.14 -28.22
N THR A 367 0.00 11.14 -27.46
CA THR A 367 0.54 11.40 -26.12
C THR A 367 -0.58 11.38 -25.09
N ARG A 368 -0.36 10.65 -24.00
CA ARG A 368 -1.16 10.66 -22.78
C ARG A 368 -0.50 11.54 -21.70
N PRO A 369 -1.23 11.89 -20.61
CA PRO A 369 -0.66 12.68 -19.52
C PRO A 369 0.54 12.00 -18.84
N GLY A 370 1.43 12.85 -18.30
CA GLY A 370 2.58 12.44 -17.50
C GLY A 370 3.87 12.29 -18.32
N GLU A 371 4.97 12.20 -17.61
CA GLU A 371 6.30 12.01 -18.21
C GLU A 371 6.33 10.69 -18.98
N GLY A 372 6.97 10.69 -20.16
CA GLY A 372 7.04 9.50 -21.02
C GLY A 372 5.71 9.07 -21.62
N GLY A 373 4.69 9.96 -21.65
CA GLY A 373 3.36 9.65 -22.14
C GLY A 373 3.21 9.55 -23.66
N THR A 374 4.22 9.90 -24.45
CA THR A 374 4.23 9.77 -25.91
C THR A 374 4.53 8.33 -26.30
N GLY A 375 3.59 7.72 -27.05
CA GLY A 375 3.74 6.36 -27.55
C GLY A 375 4.68 6.27 -28.77
N LEU A 376 4.96 5.05 -29.17
CA LEU A 376 5.67 4.81 -30.42
C LEU A 376 4.82 5.29 -31.60
N PRO A 377 5.46 5.74 -32.71
CA PRO A 377 4.73 6.10 -33.93
C PRO A 377 3.85 4.93 -34.42
N GLY A 378 2.67 5.27 -34.95
CA GLY A 378 1.79 4.29 -35.59
C GLY A 378 2.38 3.78 -36.91
N PRO A 379 1.68 2.83 -37.56
CA PRO A 379 2.07 2.36 -38.88
C PRO A 379 2.15 3.51 -39.88
N PRO A 380 3.14 3.53 -40.80
CA PRO A 380 3.33 4.63 -41.74
C PRO A 380 2.34 4.54 -42.92
N LEU A 381 1.89 5.70 -43.40
CA LEU A 381 1.39 5.90 -44.73
C LEU A 381 2.56 6.31 -45.65
N ILE A 382 2.82 5.56 -46.70
CA ILE A 382 3.78 5.92 -47.73
C ILE A 382 2.99 6.33 -48.98
N THR A 383 3.23 7.54 -49.46
CA THR A 383 2.50 8.10 -50.58
C THR A 383 3.34 9.14 -51.35
N ARG A 384 3.01 9.38 -52.61
CA ARG A 384 3.73 10.32 -53.48
C ARG A 384 2.87 11.50 -53.88
N THR A 385 3.43 12.71 -53.85
CA THR A 385 2.82 13.93 -54.40
C THR A 385 2.69 13.81 -55.93
N LYS A 386 1.78 14.57 -56.51
CA LYS A 386 1.64 14.65 -57.98
C LYS A 386 2.78 15.40 -58.66
N CYS A 387 2.96 15.17 -59.93
CA CYS A 387 3.89 15.95 -60.77
C CYS A 387 3.47 17.44 -60.85
N ALA A 388 4.41 18.32 -61.01
CA ALA A 388 4.16 19.78 -61.09
C ALA A 388 3.31 20.17 -62.31
N ASP A 389 3.30 19.36 -63.38
CA ASP A 389 2.63 19.68 -64.66
C ASP A 389 1.14 19.31 -64.70
N GLU A 390 0.61 18.64 -63.68
CA GLU A 390 -0.82 18.39 -63.54
C GLU A 390 -1.51 19.67 -63.05
N LYS A 391 -1.83 20.60 -63.96
CA LYS A 391 -2.64 21.78 -63.66
C LYS A 391 -4.06 21.32 -63.23
N HIS A 392 -4.41 21.51 -61.97
CA HIS A 392 -5.78 21.37 -61.49
C HIS A 392 -6.60 22.59 -61.92
N PRO A 393 -7.70 22.44 -62.64
CA PRO A 393 -8.52 23.56 -63.13
C PRO A 393 -9.21 24.40 -62.04
N GLU A 394 -9.20 23.95 -60.80
CA GLU A 394 -9.92 24.57 -59.68
C GLU A 394 -9.12 25.62 -58.89
N GLU A 395 -7.79 25.63 -58.94
CA GLU A 395 -6.99 26.59 -58.18
C GLU A 395 -7.02 28.02 -58.76
N TYR A 396 -7.53 28.22 -59.96
CA TYR A 396 -7.61 29.56 -60.60
C TYR A 396 -8.92 30.32 -60.32
N ARG A 397 -9.88 29.79 -59.58
CA ARG A 397 -11.16 30.45 -59.32
C ARG A 397 -11.21 31.30 -58.05
N GLU A 398 -10.34 31.07 -57.09
CA GLU A 398 -10.37 31.84 -55.82
C GLU A 398 -9.57 33.15 -55.84
N GLU A 399 -8.63 33.38 -56.79
CA GLU A 399 -7.86 34.62 -56.84
C GLU A 399 -8.53 35.78 -57.60
N ASN A 400 -9.68 35.56 -58.30
CA ASN A 400 -10.34 36.60 -59.12
C ASN A 400 -11.66 37.14 -58.55
N GLU A 401 -12.08 36.77 -57.38
CA GLU A 401 -13.30 37.33 -56.75
C GLU A 401 -13.05 38.33 -55.61
N ILE A 402 -11.79 38.78 -55.41
CA ILE A 402 -11.51 39.93 -54.53
C ILE A 402 -10.95 41.06 -55.38
N LYS A 403 -11.84 41.78 -56.08
CA LYS A 403 -11.68 43.17 -56.48
C LYS A 403 -12.96 43.92 -56.26
#